data_0412ec4df66b431efc34acfc49653e87
#
_entry.id   0412ec4df66b431efc34acfc49653e87
#
_cell.length_a   1.000
_cell.length_b   1.000
_cell.length_c   1.000
_cell.angle_alpha   90.00
_cell.angle_beta   90.00
_cell.angle_gamma   90.00
#
_symmetry.space_group_name_H-M   'P 1'
#
loop_
_entity.id
_entity.type
_entity.pdbx_description
1 polymer ?
#
loop_
_entity_poly.entity_id
_entity_poly.type
_entity_poly.pdbx_seq_one_letter_code
_entity_poly.pdbx_strand_id
1 'polypeptide(L)'
;MKNRFFQLFAIGLGAWAAAAPAHADCFDEAAKYQQVNPLILRAIAWQESHNHPDAMNKNANGSIDYGLMQINSIHLNTLAHYGINSGTLMQPCKSVYVAAWHLRQKMNKYGNTWQAVGAYHSETPSLRDKYSKQIIDILGKWKLLTASR
;
A
#
# COMPACT_ATOMS: atom_id res chain seq x y z
N MET A 1 15.75 -59.16 -47.97
CA MET A 1 15.27 -57.78 -47.99
C MET A 1 14.85 -57.44 -46.55
N LYS A 2 15.58 -56.61 -45.83
CA LYS A 2 15.32 -56.26 -44.42
C LYS A 2 14.96 -54.80 -44.36
N ASN A 3 13.63 -54.49 -44.12
CA ASN A 3 13.16 -53.16 -43.91
C ASN A 3 13.42 -52.76 -42.43
N ARG A 4 14.27 -51.79 -42.22
CA ARG A 4 14.49 -51.16 -40.92
C ARG A 4 13.55 -49.96 -40.80
N PHE A 5 12.50 -50.05 -39.96
CA PHE A 5 11.67 -48.93 -39.55
C PHE A 5 12.47 -48.06 -38.60
N PHE A 6 12.76 -46.83 -39.00
CA PHE A 6 13.30 -45.79 -38.17
C PHE A 6 12.12 -45.13 -37.45
N GLN A 7 11.97 -45.41 -36.15
CA GLN A 7 11.06 -44.66 -35.29
C GLN A 7 11.71 -43.35 -34.83
N LEU A 8 11.19 -42.25 -35.32
CA LEU A 8 11.54 -40.90 -34.83
C LEU A 8 10.82 -40.68 -33.52
N PHE A 9 11.60 -40.68 -32.43
CA PHE A 9 11.14 -40.19 -31.11
C PHE A 9 11.10 -38.66 -31.15
N ALA A 10 9.90 -38.05 -31.23
CA ALA A 10 9.71 -36.65 -31.03
C ALA A 10 9.80 -36.36 -29.50
N ILE A 11 10.89 -35.79 -29.08
CA ILE A 11 11.05 -35.27 -27.70
C ILE A 11 10.27 -33.96 -27.63
N GLY A 12 9.06 -34.01 -27.08
CA GLY A 12 8.30 -32.81 -26.76
C GLY A 12 8.98 -32.05 -25.62
N LEU A 13 9.60 -30.90 -25.92
CA LEU A 13 10.00 -29.93 -24.90
C LEU A 13 8.71 -29.33 -24.30
N GLY A 14 8.28 -29.85 -23.16
CA GLY A 14 7.29 -29.21 -22.33
C GLY A 14 7.87 -27.92 -21.78
N ALA A 15 7.43 -26.76 -22.28
CA ALA A 15 7.71 -25.47 -21.68
C ALA A 15 7.01 -25.43 -20.31
N TRP A 16 7.79 -25.64 -19.24
CA TRP A 16 7.35 -25.30 -17.90
C TRP A 16 7.28 -23.78 -17.82
N ALA A 17 6.07 -23.25 -17.95
CA ALA A 17 5.79 -21.90 -17.54
C ALA A 17 6.02 -21.84 -16.03
N ALA A 18 7.16 -21.31 -15.60
CA ALA A 18 7.41 -20.96 -14.21
C ALA A 18 6.36 -19.90 -13.86
N ALA A 19 5.30 -20.32 -13.17
CA ALA A 19 4.37 -19.40 -12.52
C ALA A 19 5.23 -18.60 -11.52
N ALA A 20 5.54 -17.34 -11.85
CA ALA A 20 6.12 -16.43 -10.88
C ALA A 20 5.22 -16.46 -9.65
N PRO A 21 5.75 -16.62 -8.42
CA PRO A 21 4.93 -16.53 -7.24
C PRO A 21 4.23 -15.17 -7.32
N ALA A 22 2.89 -15.18 -7.34
CA ALA A 22 2.12 -13.99 -7.11
C ALA A 22 2.53 -13.52 -5.71
N HIS A 23 3.44 -12.53 -5.63
CA HIS A 23 3.72 -11.86 -4.38
C HIS A 23 2.38 -11.27 -3.95
N ALA A 24 1.78 -11.90 -2.94
CA ALA A 24 0.59 -11.36 -2.33
C ALA A 24 0.89 -9.90 -2.04
N ASP A 25 0.13 -9.04 -2.68
CA ASP A 25 0.36 -7.61 -2.63
C ASP A 25 0.13 -7.15 -1.20
N CYS A 26 1.17 -6.64 -0.54
CA CYS A 26 1.09 -6.18 0.86
C CYS A 26 -0.10 -5.25 1.12
N PHE A 27 -0.54 -4.50 0.11
CA PHE A 27 -1.71 -3.64 0.24
C PHE A 27 -2.99 -4.43 0.46
N ASP A 28 -3.20 -5.52 -0.29
CA ASP A 28 -4.39 -6.35 -0.15
C ASP A 28 -4.38 -7.11 1.17
N GLU A 29 -3.22 -7.64 1.57
CA GLU A 29 -3.07 -8.35 2.84
C GLU A 29 -3.29 -7.42 4.04
N ALA A 30 -2.62 -6.26 4.08
CA ALA A 30 -2.75 -5.28 5.13
C ALA A 30 -4.18 -4.71 5.20
N ALA A 31 -4.79 -4.45 4.03
CA ALA A 31 -6.16 -3.99 3.94
C ALA A 31 -7.15 -5.00 4.49
N LYS A 32 -6.99 -6.27 4.13
CA LYS A 32 -7.81 -7.37 4.66
C LYS A 32 -7.65 -7.51 6.17
N TYR A 33 -6.42 -7.49 6.67
CA TYR A 33 -6.12 -7.62 8.10
C TYR A 33 -6.73 -6.49 8.92
N GLN A 34 -6.61 -5.25 8.44
CA GLN A 34 -7.12 -4.06 9.11
C GLN A 34 -8.55 -3.68 8.71
N GLN A 35 -9.19 -4.42 7.80
CA GLN A 35 -10.53 -4.15 7.28
C GLN A 35 -10.66 -2.73 6.71
N VAL A 36 -9.69 -2.31 5.90
CA VAL A 36 -9.68 -1.05 5.15
C VAL A 36 -9.70 -1.33 3.64
N ASN A 37 -9.94 -0.30 2.83
CA ASN A 37 -9.96 -0.46 1.38
C ASN A 37 -8.54 -0.44 0.82
N PRO A 38 -8.07 -1.47 0.08
CA PRO A 38 -6.73 -1.53 -0.48
C PRO A 38 -6.47 -0.44 -1.54
N LEU A 39 -7.49 -0.01 -2.28
CA LEU A 39 -7.36 1.07 -3.26
C LEU A 39 -7.07 2.41 -2.58
N ILE A 40 -7.67 2.66 -1.41
CA ILE A 40 -7.37 3.85 -0.61
C ILE A 40 -5.93 3.80 -0.11
N LEU A 41 -5.43 2.66 0.37
CA LEU A 41 -4.03 2.53 0.79
C LEU A 41 -3.06 2.78 -0.37
N ARG A 42 -3.35 2.28 -1.58
CA ARG A 42 -2.54 2.56 -2.77
C ARG A 42 -2.56 4.04 -3.16
N ALA A 43 -3.72 4.68 -3.08
CA ALA A 43 -3.84 6.10 -3.36
C ALA A 43 -3.10 6.96 -2.32
N ILE A 44 -3.11 6.55 -1.04
CA ILE A 44 -2.30 7.17 0.02
C ILE A 44 -0.80 7.01 -0.31
N ALA A 45 -0.31 5.80 -0.63
CA ALA A 45 1.08 5.59 -1.00
C ALA A 45 1.53 6.47 -2.18
N TRP A 46 0.67 6.61 -3.17
CA TRP A 46 0.91 7.52 -4.29
C TRP A 46 0.96 8.99 -3.85
N GLN A 47 0.02 9.41 -3.01
CA GLN A 47 -0.03 10.79 -2.50
C GLN A 47 1.19 11.12 -1.63
N GLU A 48 1.64 10.19 -0.80
CA GLU A 48 2.69 10.40 0.19
C GLU A 48 4.10 10.38 -0.43
N SER A 49 4.38 9.41 -1.28
CA SER A 49 5.72 9.18 -1.78
C SER A 49 5.82 8.92 -3.28
N HIS A 50 4.71 8.98 -4.04
CA HIS A 50 4.64 8.49 -5.42
C HIS A 50 5.16 7.03 -5.55
N ASN A 51 4.89 6.22 -4.55
CA ASN A 51 5.35 4.83 -4.43
C ASN A 51 6.87 4.67 -4.29
N HIS A 52 7.59 5.68 -3.80
CA HIS A 52 9.01 5.57 -3.48
C HIS A 52 9.20 4.97 -2.07
N PRO A 53 9.71 3.72 -1.95
CA PRO A 53 9.77 3.02 -0.67
C PRO A 53 10.81 3.59 0.30
N ASP A 54 11.82 4.25 -0.21
CA ASP A 54 12.95 4.85 0.50
C ASP A 54 12.78 6.35 0.76
N ALA A 55 11.58 6.90 0.49
CA ALA A 55 11.30 8.31 0.72
C ALA A 55 11.47 8.71 2.20
N MET A 56 12.16 9.81 2.43
CA MET A 56 12.30 10.44 3.74
C MET A 56 12.12 11.95 3.61
N ASN A 57 11.22 12.54 4.40
CA ASN A 57 10.99 13.97 4.41
C ASN A 57 11.14 14.53 5.83
N LYS A 58 11.91 15.61 5.97
CA LYS A 58 12.05 16.34 7.24
C LYS A 58 11.09 17.51 7.25
N ASN A 59 10.25 17.56 8.26
CA ASN A 59 9.27 18.60 8.48
C ASN A 59 9.88 19.82 9.21
N ALA A 60 9.26 20.98 9.08
CA ALA A 60 9.72 22.22 9.70
C ALA A 60 9.79 22.13 11.25
N ASN A 61 8.96 21.30 11.88
CA ASN A 61 8.96 21.03 13.31
C ASN A 61 10.03 20.02 13.76
N GLY A 62 10.90 19.57 12.83
CA GLY A 62 11.95 18.60 13.06
C GLY A 62 11.53 17.14 13.02
N SER A 63 10.23 16.84 12.89
CA SER A 63 9.78 15.46 12.70
C SER A 63 10.19 14.94 11.30
N ILE A 64 10.23 13.61 11.15
CA ILE A 64 10.62 12.95 9.90
C ILE A 64 9.50 11.99 9.49
N ASP A 65 9.17 12.01 8.21
CA ASP A 65 8.26 11.05 7.59
C ASP A 65 9.07 9.95 6.91
N TYR A 66 8.73 8.69 7.17
CA TYR A 66 9.50 7.52 6.75
C TYR A 66 8.77 6.64 5.75
N GLY A 67 9.48 6.28 4.69
CA GLY A 67 9.17 5.20 3.76
C GLY A 67 7.98 5.45 2.87
N LEU A 68 7.51 4.37 2.26
CA LEU A 68 6.44 4.36 1.25
C LEU A 68 5.18 5.13 1.67
N MET A 69 4.79 4.99 2.94
CA MET A 69 3.55 5.54 3.49
C MET A 69 3.74 6.81 4.32
N GLN A 70 4.97 7.35 4.36
CA GLN A 70 5.35 8.58 5.06
C GLN A 70 4.84 8.64 6.50
N ILE A 71 5.12 7.57 7.26
CA ILE A 71 4.75 7.50 8.68
C ILE A 71 5.65 8.45 9.48
N ASN A 72 5.01 9.40 10.16
CA ASN A 72 5.73 10.43 10.89
C ASN A 72 6.39 9.90 12.18
N SER A 73 7.59 10.39 12.47
CA SER A 73 8.39 10.05 13.65
C SER A 73 7.69 10.29 14.99
N ILE A 74 6.68 11.16 15.04
CA ILE A 74 5.89 11.40 16.27
C ILE A 74 5.17 10.12 16.75
N HIS A 75 4.93 9.16 15.85
CA HIS A 75 4.29 7.89 16.16
C HIS A 75 5.25 6.82 16.70
N LEU A 76 6.58 7.03 16.60
CA LEU A 76 7.58 6.01 16.93
C LEU A 76 7.51 5.54 18.39
N ASN A 77 7.19 6.43 19.33
CA ASN A 77 7.05 6.03 20.75
C ASN A 77 5.92 4.99 20.92
N THR A 78 4.78 5.19 20.26
CA THR A 78 3.67 4.24 20.29
C THR A 78 4.02 2.96 19.52
N LEU A 79 4.64 3.11 18.34
CA LEU A 79 4.99 2.00 17.47
C LEU A 79 6.09 1.10 18.05
N ALA A 80 6.98 1.66 18.90
CA ALA A 80 8.03 0.91 19.57
C ALA A 80 7.49 -0.22 20.47
N HIS A 81 6.31 -0.07 21.05
CA HIS A 81 5.64 -1.13 21.82
C HIS A 81 5.31 -2.35 20.96
N TYR A 82 5.26 -2.21 19.64
CA TYR A 82 5.04 -3.27 18.65
C TYR A 82 6.32 -3.69 17.93
N GLY A 83 7.51 -3.27 18.42
CA GLY A 83 8.80 -3.57 17.80
C GLY A 83 9.06 -2.81 16.50
N ILE A 84 8.32 -1.73 16.22
CA ILE A 84 8.43 -0.93 15.01
C ILE A 84 9.27 0.32 15.29
N ASN A 85 10.31 0.50 14.50
CA ASN A 85 11.22 1.64 14.54
C ASN A 85 11.33 2.31 13.15
N SER A 86 12.14 3.35 13.03
CA SER A 86 12.34 4.05 11.76
C SER A 86 12.84 3.13 10.64
N GLY A 87 13.77 2.21 10.93
CA GLY A 87 14.27 1.23 9.96
C GLY A 87 13.18 0.25 9.49
N THR A 88 12.27 -0.14 10.39
CA THR A 88 11.09 -0.95 10.04
C THR A 88 10.17 -0.21 9.08
N LEU A 89 9.97 1.10 9.27
CA LEU A 89 9.12 1.93 8.41
C LEU A 89 9.68 2.13 7.00
N MET A 90 10.99 1.92 6.80
CA MET A 90 11.63 1.92 5.48
C MET A 90 11.41 0.60 4.71
N GLN A 91 10.87 -0.44 5.34
CA GLN A 91 10.49 -1.69 4.67
C GLN A 91 9.08 -1.53 4.08
N PRO A 92 8.91 -1.63 2.75
CA PRO A 92 7.65 -1.27 2.09
C PRO A 92 6.41 -1.96 2.69
N CYS A 93 6.43 -3.28 2.83
CA CYS A 93 5.30 -4.02 3.38
C CYS A 93 5.01 -3.65 4.83
N LYS A 94 6.04 -3.44 5.66
CA LYS A 94 5.86 -3.00 7.05
C LYS A 94 5.23 -1.61 7.12
N SER A 95 5.70 -0.69 6.27
CA SER A 95 5.12 0.64 6.13
C SER A 95 3.63 0.57 5.78
N VAL A 96 3.23 -0.29 4.83
CA VAL A 96 1.82 -0.49 4.43
C VAL A 96 0.97 -1.04 5.58
N TYR A 97 1.48 -2.03 6.34
CA TYR A 97 0.74 -2.56 7.50
C TYR A 97 0.53 -1.51 8.60
N VAL A 98 1.54 -0.69 8.88
CA VAL A 98 1.42 0.42 9.84
C VAL A 98 0.43 1.48 9.35
N ALA A 99 0.46 1.81 8.06
CA ALA A 99 -0.48 2.75 7.45
C ALA A 99 -1.93 2.23 7.49
N ALA A 100 -2.14 0.95 7.19
CA ALA A 100 -3.45 0.33 7.27
C ALA A 100 -4.00 0.37 8.70
N TRP A 101 -3.16 0.07 9.70
CA TRP A 101 -3.51 0.22 11.12
C TRP A 101 -3.86 1.68 11.46
N HIS A 102 -3.03 2.65 11.02
CA HIS A 102 -3.29 4.07 11.27
C HIS A 102 -4.63 4.51 10.66
N LEU A 103 -4.89 4.14 9.41
CA LEU A 103 -6.16 4.42 8.75
C LEU A 103 -7.34 3.79 9.51
N ARG A 104 -7.20 2.53 10.00
CA ARG A 104 -8.23 1.88 10.82
C ARG A 104 -8.53 2.67 12.09
N GLN A 105 -7.50 3.21 12.78
CA GLN A 105 -7.72 4.06 13.96
C GLN A 105 -8.57 5.31 13.59
N LYS A 106 -8.33 5.90 12.41
CA LYS A 106 -9.15 7.03 11.94
C LYS A 106 -10.57 6.60 11.59
N MET A 107 -10.76 5.43 10.98
CA MET A 107 -12.09 4.88 10.70
C MET A 107 -12.85 4.51 11.97
N ASN A 108 -12.18 4.08 13.03
CA ASN A 108 -12.83 3.86 14.33
C ASN A 108 -13.38 5.17 14.94
N LYS A 109 -12.71 6.29 14.68
CA LYS A 109 -13.11 7.61 15.17
C LYS A 109 -14.15 8.30 14.28
N TYR A 110 -13.99 8.24 12.97
CA TYR A 110 -14.79 9.01 11.99
C TYR A 110 -15.72 8.14 11.13
N GLY A 111 -15.79 6.83 11.41
CA GLY A 111 -16.51 5.89 10.57
C GLY A 111 -15.79 5.59 9.25
N ASN A 112 -16.44 4.80 8.39
CA ASN A 112 -15.94 4.53 7.04
C ASN A 112 -16.30 5.69 6.10
N THR A 113 -15.59 6.79 6.23
CA THR A 113 -15.88 8.08 5.57
C THR A 113 -14.64 8.70 4.96
N TRP A 114 -14.83 9.65 4.05
CA TRP A 114 -13.73 10.46 3.51
C TRP A 114 -13.06 11.33 4.59
N GLN A 115 -13.77 11.66 5.67
CA GLN A 115 -13.17 12.33 6.83
C GLN A 115 -12.10 11.44 7.51
N ALA A 116 -12.36 10.13 7.64
CA ALA A 116 -11.37 9.19 8.15
C ALA A 116 -10.12 9.13 7.25
N VAL A 117 -10.32 9.10 5.92
CA VAL A 117 -9.22 9.11 4.95
C VAL A 117 -8.42 10.40 5.06
N GLY A 118 -9.07 11.54 5.14
CA GLY A 118 -8.39 12.83 5.31
C GLY A 118 -7.65 12.94 6.64
N ALA A 119 -8.22 12.37 7.71
CA ALA A 119 -7.62 12.33 9.04
C ALA A 119 -6.35 11.47 9.12
N TYR A 120 -6.07 10.63 8.13
CA TYR A 120 -4.78 9.96 7.98
C TYR A 120 -3.63 10.98 8.01
N HIS A 121 -3.76 12.07 7.25
CA HIS A 121 -2.77 13.13 7.17
C HIS A 121 -2.88 14.12 8.34
N SER A 122 -4.08 14.60 8.63
CA SER A 122 -4.31 15.59 9.70
C SER A 122 -5.75 15.56 10.18
N GLU A 123 -5.96 15.76 11.49
CA GLU A 123 -7.30 15.93 12.05
C GLU A 123 -7.82 17.37 11.97
N THR A 124 -6.97 18.33 11.61
CA THR A 124 -7.37 19.72 11.36
C THR A 124 -8.33 19.78 10.18
N PRO A 125 -9.56 20.28 10.33
CA PRO A 125 -10.60 20.15 9.30
C PRO A 125 -10.18 20.59 7.90
N SER A 126 -9.53 21.76 7.77
CA SER A 126 -9.10 22.27 6.46
C SER A 126 -8.03 21.38 5.78
N LEU A 127 -7.07 20.85 6.54
CA LEU A 127 -6.03 19.94 6.03
C LEU A 127 -6.59 18.56 5.73
N ARG A 128 -7.45 18.05 6.62
CA ARG A 128 -8.18 16.80 6.46
C ARG A 128 -8.98 16.77 5.15
N ASP A 129 -9.81 17.79 4.94
CA ASP A 129 -10.72 17.85 3.81
C ASP A 129 -9.98 18.09 2.49
N LYS A 130 -8.87 18.85 2.52
CA LYS A 130 -7.96 18.99 1.39
C LYS A 130 -7.32 17.64 1.02
N TYR A 131 -6.82 16.90 2.02
CA TYR A 131 -6.18 15.61 1.78
C TYR A 131 -7.17 14.57 1.23
N SER A 132 -8.36 14.46 1.83
CA SER A 132 -9.39 13.54 1.32
C SER A 132 -9.74 13.82 -0.14
N LYS A 133 -9.84 15.10 -0.53
CA LYS A 133 -10.05 15.48 -1.93
C LYS A 133 -8.91 15.02 -2.83
N GLN A 134 -7.65 15.14 -2.40
CA GLN A 134 -6.50 14.66 -3.17
C GLN A 134 -6.60 13.14 -3.42
N ILE A 135 -6.97 12.34 -2.42
CA ILE A 135 -7.16 10.89 -2.56
C ILE A 135 -8.31 10.57 -3.51
N ILE A 136 -9.44 11.29 -3.41
CA ILE A 136 -10.57 11.15 -4.34
C ILE A 136 -10.12 11.45 -5.79
N ASP A 137 -9.38 12.53 -6.00
CA ASP A 137 -8.91 12.93 -7.32
C ASP A 137 -7.94 11.88 -7.93
N ILE A 138 -7.07 11.26 -7.10
CA ILE A 138 -6.19 10.16 -7.53
C ILE A 138 -7.01 8.95 -7.98
N LEU A 139 -7.96 8.50 -7.16
CA LEU A 139 -8.83 7.36 -7.49
C LEU A 139 -9.69 7.64 -8.73
N GLY A 140 -10.16 8.88 -8.89
CA GLY A 140 -10.88 9.32 -10.08
C GLY A 140 -10.01 9.25 -11.35
N LYS A 141 -8.76 9.71 -11.29
CA LYS A 141 -7.80 9.59 -12.39
C LYS A 141 -7.51 8.13 -12.75
N TRP A 142 -7.51 7.25 -11.77
CA TRP A 142 -7.37 5.81 -12.00
C TRP A 142 -8.66 5.13 -12.48
N LYS A 143 -9.76 5.88 -12.61
CA LYS A 143 -11.10 5.39 -12.98
C LYS A 143 -11.64 4.31 -12.02
N LEU A 144 -11.25 4.39 -10.76
CA LEU A 144 -11.65 3.46 -9.71
C LEU A 144 -12.84 3.95 -8.87
N LEU A 145 -13.26 5.20 -9.08
CA LEU A 145 -14.51 5.73 -8.53
C LEU A 145 -15.58 5.62 -9.62
N THR A 146 -16.56 4.77 -9.44
CA THR A 146 -17.78 4.81 -10.24
C THR A 146 -18.55 6.04 -9.82
N ALA A 147 -18.92 6.88 -10.79
CA ALA A 147 -19.85 7.96 -10.53
C ALA A 147 -21.15 7.32 -9.99
N SER A 148 -21.49 7.62 -8.73
CA SER A 148 -22.82 7.31 -8.21
C SER A 148 -23.80 8.14 -9.03
N ARG A 149 -24.58 7.47 -9.87
CA ARG A 149 -25.73 8.07 -10.57
C ARG A 149 -26.84 8.32 -9.57
#